data_615d44f059fd6e7d9be28f30adb3bf17
#
_entry.id   615d44f059fd6e7d9be28f30adb3bf17
#
_cell.length_a   1.000
_cell.length_b   1.000
_cell.length_c   1.000
_cell.angle_alpha   90.00
_cell.angle_beta   90.00
_cell.angle_gamma   90.00
#
_symmetry.space_group_name_H-M   'P 1'
#
loop_
_entity.id
_entity.type
_entity.pdbx_description
1 polymer ?
#
loop_
_entity_poly.entity_id
_entity_poly.type
_entity_poly.pdbx_seq_one_letter_code
_entity_poly.pdbx_strand_id
1 'polypeptide(L)'
;MVTVQCTKSDMKKLRAAARKAEREHPFTVAANLAFQWYDAIEAGRKRTEYRDISPYWTNHLFKNGDICGQRVGFIKFSRGYTKKNMTWAIRRIDISEEEGCYMIRLGRRIS
;
A
#
# COMPACT_ATOMS: atom_id res chain seq x y z
N MET A 1 3.45 -13.15 -14.48
CA MET A 1 2.59 -11.95 -14.48
C MET A 1 1.28 -12.26 -13.79
N VAL A 2 0.92 -11.48 -12.81
CA VAL A 2 -0.33 -11.68 -12.08
C VAL A 2 -1.45 -10.97 -12.83
N THR A 3 -2.45 -11.72 -13.26
CA THR A 3 -3.67 -11.12 -13.81
C THR A 3 -4.63 -10.90 -12.65
N VAL A 4 -4.92 -9.63 -12.38
CA VAL A 4 -5.78 -9.25 -11.27
C VAL A 4 -7.10 -8.75 -11.81
N GLN A 5 -8.18 -9.47 -11.50
CA GLN A 5 -9.53 -9.03 -11.79
C GLN A 5 -10.21 -8.66 -10.47
N CYS A 6 -10.55 -7.39 -10.31
CA CYS A 6 -11.19 -6.90 -9.10
C CYS A 6 -12.72 -6.98 -9.21
N THR A 7 -13.29 -7.93 -8.51
CA THR A 7 -14.74 -7.97 -8.25
C THR A 7 -15.02 -7.31 -6.91
N LYS A 8 -16.27 -7.04 -6.58
CA LYS A 8 -16.67 -6.56 -5.25
C LYS A 8 -16.26 -7.55 -4.16
N SER A 9 -16.31 -8.85 -4.47
CA SER A 9 -15.88 -9.91 -3.55
C SER A 9 -14.39 -9.84 -3.29
N ASP A 10 -13.58 -9.60 -4.34
CA ASP A 10 -12.12 -9.48 -4.20
C ASP A 10 -11.74 -8.25 -3.38
N MET A 11 -12.44 -7.13 -3.57
CA MET A 11 -12.20 -5.92 -2.78
C MET A 11 -12.51 -6.13 -1.30
N LYS A 12 -13.57 -6.88 -0.98
CA LYS A 12 -13.90 -7.24 0.40
C LYS A 12 -12.81 -8.11 1.02
N LYS A 13 -12.28 -9.07 0.26
CA LYS A 13 -11.16 -9.92 0.71
C LYS A 13 -9.89 -9.10 0.95
N LEU A 14 -9.58 -8.14 0.08
CA LEU A 14 -8.44 -7.24 0.24
C LEU A 14 -8.54 -6.43 1.53
N ARG A 15 -9.72 -5.89 1.84
CA ARG A 15 -9.94 -5.12 3.07
C ARG A 15 -9.79 -5.98 4.32
N ALA A 16 -10.31 -7.20 4.28
CA ALA A 16 -10.17 -8.15 5.39
C ALA A 16 -8.71 -8.55 5.58
N ALA A 17 -7.98 -8.81 4.49
CA ALA A 17 -6.56 -9.14 4.52
C ALA A 17 -5.72 -7.98 5.05
N ALA A 18 -6.06 -6.72 4.72
CA ALA A 18 -5.38 -5.54 5.24
C ALA A 18 -5.49 -5.45 6.76
N ARG A 19 -6.70 -5.62 7.30
CA ARG A 19 -6.92 -5.62 8.75
C ARG A 19 -6.19 -6.76 9.45
N LYS A 20 -6.19 -7.92 8.84
CA LYS A 20 -5.49 -9.10 9.35
C LYS A 20 -3.98 -8.86 9.36
N ALA A 21 -3.42 -8.34 8.28
CA ALA A 21 -2.00 -8.05 8.16
C ALA A 21 -1.53 -7.05 9.21
N GLU A 22 -2.31 -5.99 9.46
CA GLU A 22 -1.98 -5.01 10.50
C GLU A 22 -1.94 -5.63 11.89
N ARG A 23 -2.86 -6.55 12.20
CA ARG A 23 -2.94 -7.17 13.53
C ARG A 23 -1.93 -8.30 13.73
N GLU A 24 -1.77 -9.17 12.73
CA GLU A 24 -1.05 -10.43 12.88
C GLU A 24 0.35 -10.41 12.26
N HIS A 25 0.53 -9.64 11.18
CA HIS A 25 1.76 -9.61 10.40
C HIS A 25 2.13 -8.18 10.05
N PRO A 26 2.66 -7.40 11.02
CA PRO A 26 2.94 -5.97 10.82
C PRO A 26 4.21 -5.74 9.98
N PHE A 27 4.32 -6.40 8.83
CA PHE A 27 5.41 -6.11 7.91
C PHE A 27 5.24 -4.72 7.33
N THR A 28 6.37 -4.06 7.12
CA THR A 28 6.42 -2.71 6.56
C THR A 28 7.04 -2.75 5.18
N VAL A 29 6.38 -2.13 4.22
CA VAL A 29 6.98 -1.90 2.91
C VAL A 29 7.55 -0.48 2.87
N ALA A 30 8.71 -0.32 2.23
CA ALA A 30 9.35 0.99 2.06
C ALA A 30 9.02 1.58 0.70
N ALA A 31 8.77 2.87 0.67
CA ALA A 31 8.51 3.61 -0.56
C ALA A 31 9.16 4.98 -0.51
N ASN A 32 9.85 5.34 -1.59
CA ASN A 32 10.47 6.65 -1.73
C ASN A 32 9.50 7.59 -2.47
N LEU A 33 9.34 8.82 -1.98
CA LEU A 33 8.43 9.80 -2.54
C LEU A 33 9.16 11.06 -2.95
N ALA A 34 8.74 11.66 -4.08
CA ALA A 34 9.10 13.04 -4.40
C ALA A 34 8.63 13.98 -3.27
N PHE A 35 9.33 15.08 -3.07
CA PHE A 35 9.10 15.98 -1.94
C PHE A 35 7.66 16.46 -1.85
N GLN A 36 7.05 16.82 -2.98
CA GLN A 36 5.68 17.32 -2.99
C GLN A 36 4.66 16.27 -2.52
N TRP A 37 4.86 15.02 -2.87
CA TRP A 37 3.96 13.94 -2.49
C TRP A 37 4.13 13.54 -1.02
N TYR A 38 5.37 13.51 -0.56
CA TYR A 38 5.66 13.29 0.86
C TYR A 38 4.99 14.36 1.72
N ASP A 39 5.19 15.62 1.35
CA ASP A 39 4.65 16.76 2.10
C ASP A 39 3.11 16.77 2.06
N ALA A 40 2.50 16.37 0.94
CA ALA A 40 1.04 16.27 0.82
C ALA A 40 0.47 15.18 1.75
N ILE A 41 1.13 14.03 1.85
CA ILE A 41 0.73 12.96 2.76
C ILE A 41 0.92 13.39 4.22
N GLU A 42 2.07 13.98 4.54
CA GLU A 42 2.35 14.47 5.90
C GLU A 42 1.32 15.49 6.36
N ALA A 43 0.89 16.36 5.47
CA ALA A 43 -0.13 17.39 5.76
C ALA A 43 -1.57 16.87 5.74
N GLY A 44 -1.78 15.62 5.38
CA GLY A 44 -3.12 15.03 5.30
C GLY A 44 -3.92 15.37 4.04
N ARG A 45 -3.31 16.06 3.07
CA ARG A 45 -3.98 16.42 1.81
C ARG A 45 -4.05 15.23 0.85
N LYS A 46 -3.13 14.28 0.95
CA LYS A 46 -3.08 13.05 0.15
C LYS A 46 -3.14 11.87 1.09
N ARG A 47 -4.11 10.98 0.87
CA ARG A 47 -4.31 9.79 1.72
C ARG A 47 -4.26 8.48 0.95
N THR A 48 -3.83 8.53 -0.29
CA THR A 48 -3.69 7.34 -1.13
C THR A 48 -2.37 7.43 -1.88
N GLU A 49 -1.59 6.35 -1.83
CA GLU A 49 -0.39 6.20 -2.63
C GLU A 49 -0.66 5.25 -3.78
N TYR A 50 -0.19 5.60 -4.96
CA TYR A 50 -0.38 4.83 -6.18
C TYR A 50 0.93 4.18 -6.58
N ARG A 51 0.90 2.87 -6.81
CA ARG A 51 2.06 2.10 -7.28
C ARG A 51 1.66 1.21 -8.44
N ASP A 52 2.54 1.06 -9.41
CA ASP A 52 2.26 0.26 -10.60
C ASP A 52 2.04 -1.21 -10.25
N ILE A 53 1.15 -1.86 -10.99
CA ILE A 53 1.02 -3.32 -10.95
C ILE A 53 2.24 -3.90 -11.65
N SER A 54 3.23 -4.28 -10.85
CA SER A 54 4.50 -4.82 -11.32
C SER A 54 4.87 -6.03 -10.47
N PRO A 55 5.76 -6.91 -10.92
CA PRO A 55 6.25 -8.01 -10.10
C PRO A 55 6.84 -7.53 -8.77
N TYR A 56 7.56 -6.42 -8.79
CA TYR A 56 8.13 -5.83 -7.57
C TYR A 56 7.05 -5.53 -6.53
N TRP A 57 6.06 -4.68 -6.91
CA TRP A 57 5.02 -4.25 -5.95
C TRP A 57 4.08 -5.39 -5.59
N THR A 58 3.73 -6.25 -6.54
CA THR A 58 2.90 -7.42 -6.27
C THR A 58 3.54 -8.32 -5.21
N ASN A 59 4.84 -8.59 -5.33
CA ASN A 59 5.54 -9.45 -4.39
C ASN A 59 5.79 -8.79 -3.03
N HIS A 60 5.88 -7.47 -2.98
CA HIS A 60 6.07 -6.73 -1.72
C HIS A 60 4.76 -6.54 -0.95
N LEU A 61 3.66 -6.34 -1.66
CA LEU A 61 2.36 -6.09 -1.04
C LEU A 61 1.61 -7.37 -0.68
N PHE A 62 1.80 -8.43 -1.48
CA PHE A 62 1.04 -9.67 -1.37
C PHE A 62 1.96 -10.88 -1.26
N LYS A 63 1.54 -11.86 -0.45
CA LYS A 63 2.26 -13.12 -0.30
C LYS A 63 2.05 -13.98 -1.55
N ASN A 64 3.14 -14.40 -2.21
CA ASN A 64 3.10 -15.23 -3.42
C ASN A 64 2.27 -14.61 -4.57
N GLY A 65 2.15 -13.28 -4.62
CA GLY A 65 1.35 -12.60 -5.63
C GLY A 65 -0.15 -12.79 -5.47
N ASP A 66 -0.62 -13.31 -4.35
CA ASP A 66 -2.04 -13.56 -4.08
C ASP A 66 -2.68 -12.35 -3.43
N ILE A 67 -3.63 -11.71 -4.14
CA ILE A 67 -4.33 -10.52 -3.65
C ILE A 67 -5.10 -10.77 -2.35
N CYS A 68 -5.46 -12.02 -2.05
CA CYS A 68 -6.09 -12.39 -0.79
C CYS A 68 -5.07 -12.60 0.34
N GLY A 69 -3.80 -12.56 0.02
CA GLY A 69 -2.70 -12.75 0.94
C GLY A 69 -1.92 -11.48 1.21
N GLN A 70 -2.60 -10.38 1.56
CA GLN A 70 -1.89 -9.13 1.87
C GLN A 70 -0.84 -9.36 2.95
N ARG A 71 0.39 -8.93 2.66
CA ARG A 71 1.55 -9.18 3.49
C ARG A 71 1.85 -8.03 4.44
N VAL A 72 1.60 -6.79 4.01
CA VAL A 72 2.03 -5.59 4.70
C VAL A 72 0.88 -4.88 5.38
N GLY A 73 1.10 -4.45 6.62
CA GLY A 73 0.15 -3.62 7.37
C GLY A 73 0.59 -2.15 7.46
N PHE A 74 1.84 -1.87 7.10
CA PHE A 74 2.43 -0.53 7.23
C PHE A 74 3.24 -0.18 5.99
N ILE A 75 3.33 1.13 5.72
CA ILE A 75 4.20 1.67 4.68
C ILE A 75 5.06 2.79 5.26
N LYS A 76 6.35 2.71 5.03
CA LYS A 76 7.33 3.71 5.43
C LYS A 76 7.73 4.54 4.22
N PHE A 77 7.40 5.81 4.26
CA PHE A 77 7.76 6.76 3.21
C PHE A 77 9.06 7.48 3.56
N SER A 78 9.95 7.59 2.58
CA SER A 78 11.13 8.44 2.67
C SER A 78 10.95 9.66 1.78
N ARG A 79 11.36 10.83 2.26
CA ARG A 79 11.28 12.09 1.52
C ARG A 79 12.47 12.19 0.58
N GLY A 80 12.30 11.70 -0.64
CA GLY A 80 13.40 11.58 -1.59
C GLY A 80 14.53 10.75 -0.99
N TYR A 81 15.76 11.13 -1.25
CA TYR A 81 16.95 10.46 -0.69
C TYR A 81 17.43 11.11 0.60
N THR A 82 16.54 11.80 1.33
CA THR A 82 16.85 12.38 2.64
C THR A 82 16.62 11.37 3.76
N LYS A 83 17.05 11.71 4.98
CA LYS A 83 16.81 10.90 6.17
C LYS A 83 15.40 11.09 6.74
N LYS A 84 14.65 12.05 6.22
CA LYS A 84 13.29 12.31 6.70
C LYS A 84 12.35 11.19 6.24
N ASN A 85 11.63 10.59 7.17
CA ASN A 85 10.70 9.50 6.89
C ASN A 85 9.49 9.55 7.82
N MET A 86 8.46 8.83 7.44
CA MET A 86 7.26 8.63 8.24
C MET A 86 6.66 7.26 7.92
N THR A 87 5.97 6.68 8.90
CA THR A 87 5.31 5.39 8.75
C THR A 87 3.81 5.55 8.96
N TRP A 88 3.03 4.95 8.07
CA TRP A 88 1.58 4.96 8.10
C TRP A 88 1.04 3.54 8.12
N ALA A 89 -0.04 3.32 8.86
CA ALA A 89 -0.82 2.10 8.74
C ALA A 89 -1.52 2.07 7.39
N ILE A 90 -1.60 0.89 6.78
CA ILE A 90 -2.34 0.69 5.54
C ILE A 90 -3.78 0.33 5.91
N ARG A 91 -4.71 1.18 5.52
CA ARG A 91 -6.13 0.93 5.75
C ARG A 91 -6.66 -0.18 4.84
N ARG A 92 -6.28 -0.14 3.57
CA ARG A 92 -6.60 -1.16 2.57
C ARG A 92 -5.80 -0.91 1.31
N ILE A 93 -5.70 -1.94 0.48
CA ILE A 93 -5.11 -1.84 -0.86
C ILE A 93 -6.21 -2.13 -1.86
N ASP A 94 -6.51 -1.17 -2.73
CA ASP A 94 -7.43 -1.33 -3.84
C ASP A 94 -6.61 -1.54 -5.12
N ILE A 95 -7.22 -2.15 -6.13
CA ILE A 95 -6.57 -2.45 -7.39
C ILE A 95 -7.39 -1.84 -8.52
N SER A 96 -6.74 -1.09 -9.40
CA SER A 96 -7.34 -0.59 -10.62
C SER A 96 -6.64 -1.22 -11.82
N GLU A 97 -7.29 -2.17 -12.47
CA GLU A 97 -6.78 -2.76 -13.71
C GLU A 97 -6.77 -1.73 -14.83
N GLU A 98 -7.79 -0.88 -14.89
CA GLU A 98 -7.94 0.15 -15.89
C GLU A 98 -6.75 1.12 -15.89
N GLU A 99 -6.33 1.55 -14.70
CA GLU A 99 -5.19 2.45 -14.55
C GLU A 99 -3.86 1.71 -14.36
N GLY A 100 -3.90 0.40 -14.17
CA GLY A 100 -2.72 -0.43 -13.98
C GLY A 100 -1.98 -0.15 -12.68
N CYS A 101 -2.70 0.16 -11.61
CA CYS A 101 -2.06 0.53 -10.35
C CYS A 101 -2.71 -0.09 -9.12
N TYR A 102 -1.90 -0.22 -8.08
CA TYR A 102 -2.37 -0.45 -6.71
C TYR A 102 -2.62 0.89 -6.05
N MET A 103 -3.75 1.01 -5.35
CA MET A 103 -4.12 2.18 -4.57
C MET A 103 -4.00 1.83 -3.09
N ILE A 104 -2.90 2.27 -2.48
CA ILE A 104 -2.62 2.00 -1.06
C ILE A 104 -3.30 3.09 -0.24
N ARG A 105 -4.43 2.76 0.37
CA ARG A 105 -5.22 3.68 1.18
C ARG A 105 -4.60 3.77 2.57
N LEU A 106 -4.24 4.98 2.98
CA LEU A 106 -3.57 5.21 4.25
C LEU A 106 -4.58 5.32 5.39
N GLY A 107 -4.23 4.71 6.51
CA GLY A 107 -4.96 4.83 7.75
C GLY A 107 -4.35 5.93 8.63
N ARG A 108 -3.94 5.57 9.85
CA ARG A 108 -3.32 6.51 10.79
C ARG A 108 -1.80 6.56 10.60
N ARG A 109 -1.20 7.69 10.93
CA ARG A 109 0.24 7.81 11.03
C ARG A 109 0.76 7.13 12.30
N ILE A 110 1.83 6.35 12.17
CA ILE A 110 2.44 5.61 13.27
C ILE A 110 3.66 6.35 13.83
N SER A 111 4.48 6.93 12.95
CA SER A 111 5.68 7.64 13.39
C SER A 111 6.06 8.83 12.53
#